data_5699049a7c45d38499f8978fd1752059
#
_entry.id   5699049a7c45d38499f8978fd1752059
#
_cell.length_a   1.000
_cell.length_b   1.000
_cell.length_c   1.000
_cell.angle_alpha   90.00
_cell.angle_beta   90.00
_cell.angle_gamma   90.00
#
_symmetry.space_group_name_H-M   'P 1'
#
loop_
_entity.id
_entity.type
_entity.pdbx_description
1 polymer ?
#
loop_
_entity_poly.entity_id
_entity_poly.type
_entity_poly.pdbx_seq_one_letter_code
_entity_poly.pdbx_strand_id
1 'polypeptide(L)'
;MRCRDQALASALGEEGKGLVFVADPDVSDRWQDVRAELHEAFALTKQAAIEGEPVVYIVRGDDLLGRNGIGAAMAATALLSGARTASLEAKESAINVLAIEEQSGPGAVAAWAWHLLNSEGPRGELVRLGGSHLGKALP
;
A
#
# COMPACT_ATOMS: atom_id res chain seq x y z
N MET A 1 11.15 1.17 -5.16
CA MET A 1 9.73 1.26 -5.60
C MET A 1 9.30 -0.03 -6.29
N ARG A 2 8.12 -0.54 -5.96
CA ARG A 2 7.50 -1.67 -6.67
C ARG A 2 6.13 -1.23 -7.21
N CYS A 3 6.04 -0.99 -8.50
CA CYS A 3 4.82 -0.57 -9.18
C CYS A 3 4.77 -1.18 -10.58
N ARG A 4 3.67 -1.85 -10.93
CA ARG A 4 3.45 -2.42 -12.26
C ARG A 4 2.63 -1.50 -13.18
N ASP A 5 1.94 -0.51 -12.60
CA ASP A 5 1.24 0.52 -13.36
C ASP A 5 2.25 1.56 -13.87
N GLN A 6 2.40 1.64 -15.19
CA GLN A 6 3.38 2.52 -15.81
C GLN A 6 3.06 4.02 -15.60
N ALA A 7 1.78 4.39 -15.62
CA ALA A 7 1.39 5.79 -15.43
C ALA A 7 1.66 6.24 -13.99
N LEU A 8 1.32 5.39 -13.02
CA LEU A 8 1.60 5.64 -11.61
C LEU A 8 3.10 5.60 -11.32
N ALA A 9 3.83 4.64 -11.91
CA ALA A 9 5.29 4.58 -11.76
C ALA A 9 5.97 5.83 -12.29
N SER A 10 5.53 6.35 -13.44
CA SER A 10 6.03 7.61 -14.00
C SER A 10 5.71 8.81 -13.11
N ALA A 11 4.51 8.86 -12.51
CA ALA A 11 4.12 9.94 -11.59
C ALA A 11 4.88 9.90 -10.27
N LEU A 12 5.16 8.70 -9.75
CA LEU A 12 5.97 8.51 -8.54
C LEU A 12 7.43 8.90 -8.75
N GLY A 13 7.97 8.72 -9.96
CA GLY A 13 9.38 9.01 -10.25
C GLY A 13 10.34 8.10 -9.48
N GLU A 14 11.61 8.46 -9.52
CA GLU A 14 12.68 7.74 -8.79
C GLU A 14 13.15 8.51 -7.54
N GLU A 15 12.60 9.68 -7.28
CA GLU A 15 13.09 10.58 -6.24
C GLU A 15 12.40 10.36 -4.91
N GLY A 16 13.16 9.99 -3.88
CA GLY A 16 12.72 9.99 -2.50
C GLY A 16 13.26 8.81 -1.68
N LYS A 17 13.37 9.04 -0.38
CA LYS A 17 13.64 7.97 0.58
C LYS A 17 12.36 7.21 0.87
N GLY A 18 12.46 5.89 0.97
CA GLY A 18 11.36 5.05 1.38
C GLY A 18 10.87 4.12 0.27
N LEU A 19 10.02 3.20 0.68
CA LEU A 19 9.43 2.20 -0.19
C LEU A 19 7.99 2.55 -0.54
N VAL A 20 7.69 2.68 -1.82
CA VAL A 20 6.32 2.60 -2.34
C VAL A 20 6.12 1.20 -2.91
N PHE A 21 5.17 0.48 -2.36
CA PHE A 21 4.74 -0.84 -2.83
C PHE A 21 3.29 -0.75 -3.31
N VAL A 22 3.08 -0.84 -4.62
CA VAL A 22 1.75 -0.86 -5.22
C VAL A 22 1.28 -2.30 -5.34
N ALA A 23 0.20 -2.64 -4.66
CA ALA A 23 -0.40 -3.98 -4.74
C ALA A 23 -0.80 -4.30 -6.18
N ASP A 24 -0.58 -5.54 -6.58
CA ASP A 24 -0.96 -6.01 -7.91
C ASP A 24 -2.50 -6.05 -8.03
N PRO A 25 -3.11 -5.25 -8.90
CA PRO A 25 -4.57 -5.27 -9.07
C PRO A 25 -5.09 -6.58 -9.69
N ASP A 26 -4.20 -7.35 -10.33
CA ASP A 26 -4.53 -8.57 -11.06
C ASP A 26 -4.14 -9.84 -10.30
N VAL A 27 -3.89 -9.74 -9.00
CA VAL A 27 -3.67 -10.93 -8.16
C VAL A 27 -4.84 -11.89 -8.31
N SER A 28 -4.55 -13.09 -8.78
CA SER A 28 -5.57 -14.13 -8.99
C SER A 28 -6.05 -14.73 -7.66
N ASP A 29 -7.15 -15.46 -7.69
CA ASP A 29 -7.68 -16.18 -6.52
C ASP A 29 -6.87 -17.44 -6.16
N ARG A 30 -5.75 -17.70 -6.85
CA ARG A 30 -4.86 -18.82 -6.55
C ARG A 30 -3.97 -18.46 -5.36
N TRP A 31 -3.90 -19.35 -4.39
CA TRP A 31 -3.08 -19.15 -3.20
C TRP A 31 -1.60 -18.84 -3.51
N GLN A 32 -1.03 -19.48 -4.53
CA GLN A 32 0.37 -19.23 -4.91
C GLN A 32 0.60 -17.77 -5.31
N ASP A 33 -0.34 -17.14 -6.00
CA ASP A 33 -0.23 -15.76 -6.48
C ASP A 33 -0.39 -14.79 -5.32
N VAL A 34 -1.36 -15.00 -4.43
CA VAL A 34 -1.51 -14.22 -3.19
C VAL A 34 -0.26 -14.32 -2.32
N ARG A 35 0.25 -15.55 -2.15
CA ARG A 35 1.48 -15.78 -1.36
C ARG A 35 2.69 -15.10 -1.97
N ALA A 36 2.84 -15.12 -3.30
CA ALA A 36 3.95 -14.46 -3.98
C ALA A 36 3.92 -12.94 -3.77
N GLU A 37 2.74 -12.33 -3.90
CA GLU A 37 2.53 -10.90 -3.66
C GLU A 37 2.91 -10.50 -2.22
N LEU A 38 2.41 -11.24 -1.23
CA LEU A 38 2.69 -10.98 0.18
C LEU A 38 4.15 -11.24 0.55
N HIS A 39 4.77 -12.25 -0.05
CA HIS A 39 6.20 -12.54 0.17
C HIS A 39 7.09 -11.40 -0.33
N GLU A 40 6.80 -10.88 -1.52
CA GLU A 40 7.52 -9.73 -2.09
C GLU A 40 7.36 -8.48 -1.20
N ALA A 41 6.11 -8.18 -0.79
CA ALA A 41 5.84 -7.07 0.12
C ALA A 41 6.59 -7.20 1.44
N PHE A 42 6.59 -8.39 2.04
CA PHE A 42 7.31 -8.67 3.28
C PHE A 42 8.82 -8.47 3.12
N ALA A 43 9.42 -9.02 2.06
CA ALA A 43 10.87 -8.93 1.85
C ALA A 43 11.32 -7.47 1.67
N LEU A 44 10.62 -6.70 0.85
CA LEU A 44 10.92 -5.30 0.61
C LEU A 44 10.69 -4.42 1.85
N THR A 45 9.59 -4.66 2.58
CA THR A 45 9.30 -3.92 3.81
C THR A 45 10.32 -4.21 4.91
N LYS A 46 10.73 -5.48 5.05
CA LYS A 46 11.78 -5.85 6.00
C LYS A 46 13.09 -5.12 5.71
N GLN A 47 13.47 -5.05 4.43
CA GLN A 47 14.67 -4.31 4.03
C GLN A 47 14.56 -2.82 4.36
N ALA A 48 13.47 -2.18 3.98
CA ALA A 48 13.22 -0.77 4.29
C ALA A 48 13.23 -0.51 5.81
N ALA A 49 12.61 -1.38 6.59
CA ALA A 49 12.59 -1.26 8.05
C ALA A 49 13.98 -1.39 8.69
N ILE A 50 14.85 -2.27 8.17
CA ILE A 50 16.25 -2.39 8.62
C ILE A 50 17.04 -1.10 8.34
N GLU A 51 16.74 -0.45 7.23
CA GLU A 51 17.36 0.81 6.81
C GLU A 51 16.73 2.05 7.49
N GLY A 52 15.68 1.86 8.29
CA GLY A 52 14.94 2.96 8.93
C GLY A 52 14.13 3.80 7.94
N GLU A 53 13.80 3.23 6.77
CA GLU A 53 13.06 3.93 5.73
C GLU A 53 11.54 3.77 5.88
N PRO A 54 10.77 4.82 5.59
CA PRO A 54 9.31 4.74 5.60
C PRO A 54 8.77 3.88 4.45
N VAL A 55 7.58 3.33 4.65
CA VAL A 55 6.90 2.48 3.66
C VAL A 55 5.46 2.93 3.45
N VAL A 56 5.03 2.98 2.21
CA VAL A 56 3.62 3.15 1.84
C VAL A 56 3.17 2.01 0.95
N TYR A 57 2.17 1.26 1.39
CA TYR A 57 1.42 0.35 0.54
C TYR A 57 0.30 1.09 -0.16
N ILE A 58 0.19 0.95 -1.46
CA ILE A 58 -0.93 1.46 -2.25
C ILE A 58 -1.81 0.27 -2.64
N VAL A 59 -3.08 0.31 -2.23
CA VAL A 59 -4.07 -0.74 -2.50
C VAL A 59 -5.33 -0.11 -3.09
N ARG A 60 -6.11 -0.87 -3.84
CA ARG A 60 -7.44 -0.39 -4.25
C ARG A 60 -8.41 -0.51 -3.07
N GLY A 61 -9.23 0.53 -2.87
CA GLY A 61 -10.29 0.52 -1.85
C GLY A 61 -11.30 -0.62 -2.06
N ASP A 62 -11.62 -0.92 -3.31
CA ASP A 62 -12.52 -2.01 -3.67
C ASP A 62 -11.97 -3.40 -3.34
N ASP A 63 -10.65 -3.57 -3.33
CA ASP A 63 -10.04 -4.83 -2.88
C ASP A 63 -10.22 -5.01 -1.36
N LEU A 64 -10.03 -3.95 -0.57
CA LEU A 64 -10.31 -3.97 0.86
C LEU A 64 -11.78 -4.28 1.19
N LEU A 65 -12.70 -3.93 0.29
CA LEU A 65 -14.13 -4.21 0.41
C LEU A 65 -14.55 -5.58 -0.19
N GLY A 66 -13.61 -6.34 -0.73
CA GLY A 66 -13.88 -7.65 -1.30
C GLY A 66 -14.67 -7.62 -2.62
N ARG A 67 -14.58 -6.52 -3.38
CA ARG A 67 -15.36 -6.34 -4.62
C ARG A 67 -14.71 -6.92 -5.87
N ASN A 68 -13.41 -7.19 -5.83
CA ASN A 68 -12.60 -7.61 -6.98
C ASN A 68 -12.06 -9.05 -6.88
N GLY A 69 -12.67 -9.88 -6.06
CA GLY A 69 -12.28 -11.27 -5.88
C GLY A 69 -11.56 -11.55 -4.57
N ILE A 70 -11.43 -12.83 -4.26
CA ILE A 70 -10.90 -13.31 -2.97
C ILE A 70 -9.40 -13.02 -2.86
N GLY A 71 -8.63 -13.27 -3.92
CA GLY A 71 -7.18 -13.07 -3.92
C GLY A 71 -6.79 -11.62 -3.68
N ALA A 72 -7.41 -10.69 -4.40
CA ALA A 72 -7.18 -9.25 -4.23
C ALA A 72 -7.60 -8.78 -2.82
N ALA A 73 -8.74 -9.25 -2.31
CA ALA A 73 -9.21 -8.92 -0.97
C ALA A 73 -8.27 -9.42 0.13
N MET A 74 -7.79 -10.66 0.01
CA MET A 74 -6.83 -11.23 0.96
C MET A 74 -5.50 -10.49 0.92
N ALA A 75 -4.97 -10.19 -0.26
CA ALA A 75 -3.72 -9.45 -0.41
C ALA A 75 -3.82 -8.04 0.20
N ALA A 76 -4.84 -7.27 -0.16
CA ALA A 76 -5.03 -5.91 0.35
C ALA A 76 -5.24 -5.87 1.88
N THR A 77 -6.05 -6.78 2.42
CA THR A 77 -6.30 -6.88 3.87
C THR A 77 -5.04 -7.31 4.63
N ALA A 78 -4.27 -8.24 4.08
CA ALA A 78 -3.00 -8.66 4.67
C ALA A 78 -1.96 -7.54 4.66
N LEU A 79 -1.89 -6.72 3.61
CA LEU A 79 -1.03 -5.55 3.56
C LEU A 79 -1.42 -4.52 4.62
N LEU A 80 -2.72 -4.25 4.80
CA LEU A 80 -3.22 -3.35 5.84
C LEU A 80 -2.87 -3.86 7.25
N SER A 81 -3.15 -5.13 7.52
CA SER A 81 -2.82 -5.76 8.81
C SER A 81 -1.31 -5.78 9.04
N GLY A 82 -0.54 -6.13 7.99
CA GLY A 82 0.91 -6.14 8.02
C GLY A 82 1.51 -4.76 8.31
N ALA A 83 0.99 -3.70 7.70
CA ALA A 83 1.43 -2.32 7.96
C ALA A 83 1.24 -1.94 9.43
N ARG A 84 0.10 -2.26 10.01
CA ARG A 84 -0.21 -2.00 11.43
C ARG A 84 0.74 -2.74 12.36
N THR A 85 0.94 -4.04 12.11
CA THR A 85 1.85 -4.88 12.91
C THR A 85 3.30 -4.42 12.78
N ALA A 86 3.76 -4.19 11.55
CA ALA A 86 5.13 -3.77 11.31
C ALA A 86 5.43 -2.38 11.90
N SER A 87 4.47 -1.46 11.90
CA SER A 87 4.61 -0.15 12.53
C SER A 87 4.77 -0.21 14.05
N LEU A 88 4.27 -1.26 14.71
CA LEU A 88 4.47 -1.46 16.13
C LEU A 88 5.89 -1.96 16.46
N GLU A 89 6.48 -2.74 15.56
CA GLU A 89 7.78 -3.36 15.74
C GLU A 89 8.92 -2.52 15.18
N ALA A 90 8.75 -1.93 14.01
CA ALA A 90 9.76 -1.10 13.34
C ALA A 90 9.65 0.36 13.79
N LYS A 91 10.12 0.69 14.99
CA LYS A 91 9.96 2.02 15.60
C LYS A 91 10.55 3.16 14.79
N GLU A 92 11.59 2.90 14.00
CA GLU A 92 12.26 3.91 13.18
C GLU A 92 11.61 4.08 11.80
N SER A 93 10.71 3.16 11.40
CA SER A 93 10.06 3.18 10.08
C SER A 93 8.56 3.44 10.22
N ALA A 94 8.04 4.47 9.56
CA ALA A 94 6.61 4.67 9.43
C ALA A 94 6.09 3.82 8.27
N ILE A 95 5.13 2.94 8.54
CA ILE A 95 4.54 2.06 7.53
C ILE A 95 3.05 2.34 7.48
N ASN A 96 2.57 2.84 6.33
CA ASN A 96 1.18 3.27 6.15
C ASN A 96 0.55 2.66 4.90
N VAL A 97 -0.75 2.74 4.80
CA VAL A 97 -1.51 2.27 3.64
C VAL A 97 -2.28 3.42 3.01
N LEU A 98 -2.17 3.57 1.70
CA LEU A 98 -2.95 4.48 0.88
C LEU A 98 -3.95 3.65 0.07
N ALA A 99 -5.23 3.73 0.40
CA ALA A 99 -6.29 3.11 -0.38
C ALA A 99 -6.80 4.10 -1.44
N ILE A 100 -6.77 3.68 -2.70
CA ILE A 100 -7.17 4.49 -3.85
C ILE A 100 -8.43 3.96 -4.51
N GLU A 101 -9.18 4.84 -5.17
CA GLU A 101 -10.28 4.49 -6.05
C GLU A 101 -9.78 4.42 -7.52
N GLU A 102 -10.51 3.73 -8.38
CA GLU A 102 -10.16 3.56 -9.80
C GLU A 102 -9.98 4.91 -10.52
N GLN A 103 -10.80 5.90 -10.17
CA GLN A 103 -10.73 7.24 -10.73
C GLN A 103 -9.64 8.15 -10.12
N SER A 104 -8.89 7.67 -9.15
CA SER A 104 -7.80 8.46 -8.55
C SER A 104 -6.68 8.66 -9.57
N GLY A 105 -6.44 9.90 -9.95
CA GLY A 105 -5.40 10.23 -10.93
C GLY A 105 -3.99 9.91 -10.43
N PRO A 106 -3.10 9.42 -11.29
CA PRO A 106 -1.73 9.02 -10.89
C PRO A 106 -0.96 10.11 -10.16
N GLY A 107 -1.09 11.36 -10.59
CA GLY A 107 -0.43 12.50 -9.95
C GLY A 107 -0.90 12.75 -8.52
N ALA A 108 -2.21 12.63 -8.26
CA ALA A 108 -2.75 12.77 -6.92
C ALA A 108 -2.30 11.60 -6.01
N VAL A 109 -2.30 10.38 -6.54
CA VAL A 109 -1.81 9.19 -5.81
C VAL A 109 -0.34 9.35 -5.46
N ALA A 110 0.49 9.79 -6.40
CA ALA A 110 1.92 10.03 -6.18
C ALA A 110 2.14 11.12 -5.11
N ALA A 111 1.42 12.23 -5.18
CA ALA A 111 1.54 13.32 -4.21
C ALA A 111 1.21 12.84 -2.78
N TRP A 112 0.15 12.06 -2.61
CA TRP A 112 -0.23 11.50 -1.31
C TRP A 112 0.73 10.43 -0.81
N ALA A 113 1.26 9.58 -1.69
CA ALA A 113 2.28 8.60 -1.32
C ALA A 113 3.53 9.31 -0.79
N TRP A 114 4.02 10.33 -1.49
CA TRP A 114 5.16 11.13 -1.05
C TRP A 114 4.89 11.90 0.24
N HIS A 115 3.68 12.43 0.40
CA HIS A 115 3.29 13.08 1.65
C HIS A 115 3.39 12.11 2.83
N LEU A 116 2.86 10.88 2.70
CA LEU A 116 2.93 9.86 3.75
C LEU A 116 4.36 9.41 4.05
N LEU A 117 5.21 9.27 3.01
CA LEU A 117 6.62 8.91 3.21
C LEU A 117 7.42 9.97 3.95
N ASN A 118 7.07 11.25 3.78
CA ASN A 118 7.81 12.37 4.36
C ASN A 118 7.15 12.97 5.62
N SER A 119 6.01 12.44 6.05
CA SER A 119 5.29 12.94 7.21
C SER A 119 5.76 12.30 8.50
N GLU A 120 6.00 13.11 9.51
CA GLU A 120 6.18 12.65 10.89
C GLU A 120 4.78 12.49 11.53
N GLY A 121 4.47 11.33 12.02
CA GLY A 121 3.23 11.11 12.78
C GLY A 121 2.42 9.90 12.35
N PRO A 122 1.90 9.79 11.10
CA PRO A 122 1.12 8.62 10.70
C PRO A 122 1.94 7.32 10.77
N ARG A 123 1.40 6.33 11.52
CA ARG A 123 2.02 5.01 11.67
C ARG A 123 0.95 3.93 11.75
N GLY A 124 0.97 3.00 10.81
CA GLY A 124 -0.05 1.96 10.71
C GLY A 124 -1.41 2.49 10.28
N GLU A 125 -1.43 3.68 9.68
CA GLU A 125 -2.65 4.35 9.28
C GLU A 125 -3.14 3.90 7.91
N LEU A 126 -4.45 3.88 7.76
CA LEU A 126 -5.12 3.75 6.48
C LEU A 126 -5.61 5.14 6.05
N VAL A 127 -4.98 5.69 5.04
CA VAL A 127 -5.43 6.91 4.38
C VAL A 127 -6.18 6.55 3.12
N ARG A 128 -7.30 7.21 2.88
CA ARG A 128 -8.13 6.95 1.73
C ARG A 128 -8.14 8.13 0.78
N LEU A 129 -7.86 7.86 -0.48
CA LEU A 129 -7.94 8.82 -1.57
C LEU A 129 -9.09 8.43 -2.50
N GLY A 130 -10.19 9.16 -2.42
CA GLY A 130 -11.38 8.90 -3.22
C GLY A 130 -12.53 9.80 -2.85
N GLY A 131 -13.53 9.88 -3.73
CA GLY A 131 -14.71 10.74 -3.57
C GLY A 131 -15.87 10.09 -2.82
N SER A 132 -15.87 8.77 -2.68
CA SER A 132 -16.96 8.03 -2.03
C SER A 132 -16.69 7.81 -0.54
N HIS A 133 -17.76 7.76 0.25
CA HIS A 133 -17.68 7.45 1.68
C HIS A 133 -17.87 5.95 1.90
N LEU A 134 -16.94 5.29 2.56
CA LEU A 134 -17.01 3.85 2.85
C LEU A 134 -17.85 3.51 4.10
N GLY A 135 -18.30 4.52 4.83
CA GLY A 135 -19.05 4.30 6.06
C GLY A 135 -18.19 3.57 7.11
N LYS A 136 -18.82 2.60 7.78
CA LYS A 136 -18.16 1.74 8.77
C LYS A 136 -17.63 0.42 8.17
N ALA A 137 -17.55 0.32 6.84
CA ALA A 137 -17.17 -0.91 6.15
C ALA A 137 -15.69 -1.29 6.33
N LEU A 138 -14.84 -0.30 6.65
CA LEU A 138 -13.43 -0.54 6.98
C LEU A 138 -13.18 -0.38 8.48
N PRO A 139 -12.42 -1.30 9.05
CA PRO A 139 -12.06 -1.25 10.46
C PRO A 139 -11.12 -0.10 10.79
#